data_dc931e749d123404db3da165d9e2f026
#
_entry.id   dc931e749d123404db3da165d9e2f026
#
_cell.length_a   1.000
_cell.length_b   1.000
_cell.length_c   1.000
_cell.angle_alpha   90.00
_cell.angle_beta   90.00
_cell.angle_gamma   90.00
#
_symmetry.space_group_name_H-M   'P 1'
#
loop_
_entity.id
_entity.type
_entity.pdbx_description
1 polymer ?
#
loop_
_entity_poly.entity_id
_entity_poly.type
_entity_poly.pdbx_seq_one_letter_code
_entity_poly.pdbx_strand_id
1 'polypeptide(L)'
;NSKPDMKLSVKQTFGIDSDMEVEAFSKKNEFVPEIDKDYKFDRDTTLAILAGFKYNKRVIVHGYHGTGKSTHITNIAARLNWPCIRVNLDSHISRIDLIGKDAIVIKDGKQITEFQEGILPWSIQNPVALIFDEYDAMRPDVAFLMTKVLEAEGGLTLLEKNKVIKPHSYFRLFATANTVGLGDTTGLYTGTQQINQAQLDRWNITTTLNYLDLEKEMEIVLAKNKNLNNTKGKEKVANMIKVASLT
;
A
#
# COMPACT_ATOMS: atom_id res chain seq x y z
N ASN A 1 19.54 9.47 -7.75
CA ASN A 1 19.46 8.14 -8.39
C ASN A 1 19.82 7.03 -7.39
N SER A 2 19.06 6.90 -6.31
CA SER A 2 19.25 5.80 -5.38
C SER A 2 18.64 4.51 -5.98
N LYS A 3 19.40 3.44 -5.95
CA LYS A 3 18.98 2.09 -6.32
C LYS A 3 19.18 1.17 -5.11
N PRO A 4 18.41 0.09 -4.98
CA PRO A 4 18.69 -0.95 -4.00
C PRO A 4 20.14 -1.43 -4.15
N ASP A 5 20.83 -1.60 -3.04
CA ASP A 5 22.27 -1.89 -2.97
C ASP A 5 22.58 -3.13 -2.13
N MET A 6 21.55 -3.82 -1.64
CA MET A 6 21.68 -5.09 -0.93
C MET A 6 20.55 -6.05 -1.29
N LYS A 7 20.70 -7.31 -0.89
CA LYS A 7 19.67 -8.34 -0.97
C LYS A 7 19.38 -8.91 0.41
N LEU A 8 18.13 -9.21 0.68
CA LEU A 8 17.67 -9.82 1.92
C LEU A 8 17.02 -11.16 1.64
N SER A 9 17.38 -12.17 2.45
CA SER A 9 16.72 -13.47 2.45
C SER A 9 15.33 -13.35 3.09
N VAL A 10 14.31 -13.83 2.39
CA VAL A 10 12.93 -13.87 2.89
C VAL A 10 12.82 -14.72 4.16
N LYS A 11 13.51 -15.86 4.19
CA LYS A 11 13.53 -16.75 5.35
C LYS A 11 14.09 -16.05 6.59
N GLN A 12 15.21 -15.35 6.46
CA GLN A 12 15.85 -14.69 7.59
C GLN A 12 15.12 -13.43 8.04
N THR A 13 14.56 -12.68 7.10
CA THR A 13 13.94 -11.36 7.39
C THR A 13 12.50 -11.48 7.87
N PHE A 14 11.74 -12.43 7.31
CA PHE A 14 10.30 -12.57 7.56
C PHE A 14 9.92 -13.87 8.26
N GLY A 15 10.85 -14.78 8.48
CA GLY A 15 10.58 -16.09 9.10
C GLY A 15 9.77 -17.04 8.20
N ILE A 16 9.68 -16.76 6.91
CA ILE A 16 8.91 -17.54 5.94
C ILE A 16 9.86 -18.51 5.23
N ASP A 17 9.51 -19.78 5.18
CA ASP A 17 10.30 -20.79 4.50
C ASP A 17 10.22 -20.60 2.97
N SER A 18 11.22 -19.91 2.45
CA SER A 18 11.37 -19.55 1.04
C SER A 18 12.83 -19.21 0.75
N ASP A 19 13.35 -19.69 -0.37
CA ASP A 19 14.69 -19.37 -0.86
C ASP A 19 14.74 -18.03 -1.61
N MET A 20 13.62 -17.28 -1.63
CA MET A 20 13.54 -15.99 -2.30
C MET A 20 14.48 -14.99 -1.63
N GLU A 21 15.21 -14.25 -2.46
CA GLU A 21 15.92 -13.03 -2.09
C GLU A 21 15.26 -11.83 -2.76
N VAL A 22 15.18 -10.72 -2.04
CA VAL A 22 14.58 -9.47 -2.51
C VAL A 22 15.58 -8.33 -2.34
N GLU A 23 15.62 -7.45 -3.32
CA GLU A 23 16.42 -6.22 -3.26
C GLU A 23 15.91 -5.30 -2.14
N ALA A 24 16.85 -4.62 -1.49
CA ALA A 24 16.60 -3.71 -0.39
C ALA A 24 17.60 -2.55 -0.40
N PHE A 25 17.30 -1.51 0.35
CA PHE A 25 18.22 -0.41 0.57
C PHE A 25 18.99 -0.59 1.87
N SER A 26 20.31 -0.37 1.85
CA SER A 26 21.12 -0.41 3.07
C SER A 26 20.88 0.83 3.95
N LYS A 27 20.48 1.94 3.35
CA LYS A 27 20.24 3.22 4.05
C LYS A 27 18.76 3.53 4.14
N LYS A 28 18.31 3.85 5.35
CA LYS A 28 16.98 4.37 5.61
C LYS A 28 16.92 5.86 5.23
N ASN A 29 15.80 6.29 4.65
CA ASN A 29 15.49 7.70 4.45
C ASN A 29 14.20 8.08 5.20
N GLU A 30 13.80 9.32 5.13
CA GLU A 30 12.62 9.86 5.84
C GLU A 30 11.28 9.22 5.44
N PHE A 31 11.17 8.64 4.23
CA PHE A 31 9.96 7.99 3.75
C PHE A 31 9.91 6.50 4.08
N VAL A 32 10.94 5.93 4.71
CA VAL A 32 10.93 4.52 5.11
C VAL A 32 10.12 4.37 6.40
N PRO A 33 9.08 3.52 6.41
CA PRO A 33 8.27 3.31 7.60
C PRO A 33 9.07 2.74 8.78
N GLU A 34 8.59 2.96 9.99
CA GLU A 34 9.16 2.34 11.18
C GLU A 34 8.84 0.84 11.23
N ILE A 35 9.80 0.06 11.72
CA ILE A 35 9.64 -1.40 11.88
C ILE A 35 8.81 -1.69 13.13
N ASP A 36 7.65 -2.31 12.97
CA ASP A 36 6.93 -2.97 14.07
C ASP A 36 7.56 -4.35 14.29
N LYS A 37 8.29 -4.52 15.40
CA LYS A 37 8.99 -5.76 15.74
C LYS A 37 8.03 -6.90 16.09
N ASP A 38 6.83 -6.57 16.54
CA ASP A 38 5.82 -7.53 16.96
C ASP A 38 4.86 -7.91 15.83
N TYR A 39 5.09 -7.37 14.62
CA TYR A 39 4.24 -7.62 13.47
C TYR A 39 4.30 -9.07 13.02
N LYS A 40 3.13 -9.70 12.86
CA LYS A 40 3.00 -11.08 12.39
C LYS A 40 2.67 -11.09 10.89
N PHE A 41 3.52 -11.76 10.12
CA PHE A 41 3.37 -11.86 8.68
C PHE A 41 2.50 -13.06 8.28
N ASP A 42 1.47 -12.79 7.45
CA ASP A 42 0.78 -13.84 6.71
C ASP A 42 1.68 -14.32 5.57
N ARG A 43 1.88 -15.63 5.47
CA ARG A 43 2.84 -16.22 4.54
C ARG A 43 2.55 -15.86 3.09
N ASP A 44 1.33 -16.14 2.63
CA ASP A 44 0.98 -16.05 1.21
C ASP A 44 0.88 -14.61 0.75
N THR A 45 0.26 -13.75 1.55
CA THR A 45 0.20 -12.30 1.28
C THR A 45 1.59 -11.68 1.27
N THR A 46 2.48 -12.08 2.19
CA THR A 46 3.85 -11.59 2.24
C THR A 46 4.61 -11.98 0.98
N LEU A 47 4.53 -13.24 0.55
CA LEU A 47 5.19 -13.70 -0.68
C LEU A 47 4.67 -12.99 -1.92
N ALA A 48 3.37 -12.74 -2.00
CA ALA A 48 2.75 -11.98 -3.10
C ALA A 48 3.30 -10.54 -3.17
N ILE A 49 3.36 -9.84 -2.03
CA ILE A 49 3.89 -8.47 -1.95
C ILE A 49 5.39 -8.45 -2.26
N LEU A 50 6.18 -9.40 -1.73
CA LEU A 50 7.61 -9.52 -2.03
C LEU A 50 7.87 -9.81 -3.51
N ALA A 51 7.01 -10.60 -4.16
CA ALA A 51 7.07 -10.77 -5.62
C ALA A 51 6.84 -9.43 -6.35
N GLY A 52 5.96 -8.58 -5.84
CA GLY A 52 5.77 -7.21 -6.33
C GLY A 52 7.05 -6.39 -6.25
N PHE A 53 7.75 -6.40 -5.12
CA PHE A 53 9.03 -5.72 -4.96
C PHE A 53 10.11 -6.28 -5.88
N LYS A 54 10.26 -7.60 -5.91
CA LYS A 54 11.33 -8.28 -6.66
C LYS A 54 11.17 -8.16 -8.17
N TYR A 55 9.98 -8.41 -8.67
CA TYR A 55 9.71 -8.53 -10.11
C TYR A 55 9.01 -7.30 -10.71
N ASN A 56 8.91 -6.22 -9.95
CA ASN A 56 8.17 -5.01 -10.36
C ASN A 56 6.74 -5.33 -10.84
N LYS A 57 6.02 -6.15 -10.06
CA LYS A 57 4.62 -6.49 -10.35
C LYS A 57 3.69 -5.64 -9.49
N ARG A 58 2.60 -5.21 -10.08
CA ARG A 58 1.53 -4.50 -9.37
C ARG A 58 0.72 -5.49 -8.57
N VAL A 59 0.58 -5.21 -7.28
CA VAL A 59 -0.11 -6.11 -6.34
C VAL A 59 -1.29 -5.40 -5.70
N ILE A 60 -2.46 -6.03 -5.74
CA ILE A 60 -3.63 -5.59 -5.00
C ILE A 60 -3.96 -6.59 -3.89
N VAL A 61 -4.15 -6.07 -2.67
CA VAL A 61 -4.48 -6.86 -1.49
C VAL A 61 -5.94 -6.61 -1.13
N HIS A 62 -6.76 -7.64 -1.23
CA HIS A 62 -8.16 -7.61 -0.83
C HIS A 62 -8.33 -8.11 0.61
N GLY A 63 -9.45 -7.81 1.23
CA GLY A 63 -9.82 -8.30 2.55
C GLY A 63 -10.72 -7.35 3.30
N TYR A 64 -11.34 -7.83 4.36
CA TYR A 64 -12.24 -7.02 5.18
C TYR A 64 -11.57 -5.78 5.75
N HIS A 65 -12.38 -4.79 6.12
CA HIS A 65 -11.86 -3.61 6.81
C HIS A 65 -11.17 -4.00 8.12
N GLY A 66 -10.07 -3.33 8.46
CA GLY A 66 -9.35 -3.60 9.70
C GLY A 66 -8.42 -4.83 9.69
N THR A 67 -8.31 -5.59 8.60
CA THR A 67 -7.41 -6.75 8.51
C THR A 67 -5.93 -6.38 8.40
N GLY A 68 -5.59 -5.09 8.33
CA GLY A 68 -4.20 -4.63 8.29
C GLY A 68 -3.53 -4.69 6.91
N LYS A 69 -4.30 -4.67 5.82
CA LYS A 69 -3.77 -4.74 4.43
C LYS A 69 -2.65 -3.76 4.15
N SER A 70 -2.89 -2.49 4.38
CA SER A 70 -1.89 -1.43 4.15
C SER A 70 -0.72 -1.53 5.13
N THR A 71 -1.01 -1.87 6.38
CA THR A 71 -0.01 -2.11 7.42
C THR A 71 0.91 -3.27 7.04
N HIS A 72 0.38 -4.31 6.40
CA HIS A 72 1.16 -5.44 5.91
C HIS A 72 2.20 -5.00 4.86
N ILE A 73 1.77 -4.22 3.87
CA ILE A 73 2.66 -3.69 2.83
C ILE A 73 3.72 -2.76 3.44
N THR A 74 3.32 -1.85 4.35
CA THR A 74 4.27 -0.91 4.98
C THR A 74 5.28 -1.62 5.87
N ASN A 75 4.89 -2.69 6.59
CA ASN A 75 5.83 -3.48 7.38
C ASN A 75 6.84 -4.26 6.54
N ILE A 76 6.45 -4.69 5.34
CA ILE A 76 7.39 -5.28 4.38
C ILE A 76 8.34 -4.20 3.85
N ALA A 77 7.83 -3.06 3.41
CA ALA A 77 8.64 -1.94 2.94
C ALA A 77 9.65 -1.48 4.00
N ALA A 78 9.23 -1.40 5.27
CA ALA A 78 10.09 -1.03 6.40
C ALA A 78 11.31 -1.97 6.53
N ARG A 79 11.11 -3.28 6.39
CA ARG A 79 12.20 -4.28 6.49
C ARG A 79 13.13 -4.27 5.29
N LEU A 80 12.63 -3.83 4.14
CA LEU A 80 13.44 -3.63 2.93
C LEU A 80 14.12 -2.26 2.90
N ASN A 81 13.95 -1.41 3.92
CA ASN A 81 14.29 0.01 3.89
C ASN A 81 13.78 0.71 2.61
N TRP A 82 12.65 0.25 2.08
CA TRP A 82 12.07 0.81 0.87
C TRP A 82 11.21 2.01 1.20
N PRO A 83 11.48 3.19 0.61
CA PRO A 83 10.64 4.37 0.80
C PRO A 83 9.19 4.05 0.42
N CYS A 84 8.25 4.48 1.25
CA CYS A 84 6.85 4.09 1.09
C CYS A 84 5.93 5.30 1.27
N ILE A 85 5.06 5.50 0.30
CA ILE A 85 4.05 6.56 0.30
C ILE A 85 2.67 5.90 0.28
N ARG A 86 1.79 6.35 1.16
CA ARG A 86 0.38 5.89 1.17
C ARG A 86 -0.53 7.03 0.77
N VAL A 87 -1.48 6.73 -0.11
CA VAL A 87 -2.53 7.65 -0.53
C VAL A 87 -3.87 6.93 -0.39
N ASN A 88 -4.75 7.48 0.44
CA ASN A 88 -6.13 6.97 0.53
C ASN A 88 -6.95 7.54 -0.62
N LEU A 89 -7.52 6.66 -1.45
CA LEU A 89 -8.35 7.02 -2.62
C LEU A 89 -9.83 7.11 -2.25
N ASP A 90 -10.13 7.73 -1.12
CA ASP A 90 -11.51 7.96 -0.72
C ASP A 90 -12.27 8.89 -1.71
N SER A 91 -13.57 9.05 -1.50
CA SER A 91 -14.44 9.85 -2.35
C SER A 91 -14.11 11.35 -2.42
N HIS A 92 -13.19 11.83 -1.59
CA HIS A 92 -12.78 13.26 -1.54
C HIS A 92 -11.57 13.54 -2.43
N ILE A 93 -10.73 12.53 -2.70
CA ILE A 93 -9.53 12.70 -3.53
C ILE A 93 -9.91 12.81 -4.99
N SER A 94 -9.47 13.88 -5.62
CA SER A 94 -9.67 14.17 -7.05
C SER A 94 -8.39 13.96 -7.87
N ARG A 95 -8.54 13.98 -9.21
CA ARG A 95 -7.40 13.93 -10.13
C ARG A 95 -6.37 15.03 -9.84
N ILE A 96 -6.82 16.25 -9.53
CA ILE A 96 -5.97 17.42 -9.27
C ILE A 96 -5.11 17.21 -8.01
N ASP A 97 -5.67 16.58 -6.98
CA ASP A 97 -4.95 16.30 -5.74
C ASP A 97 -3.79 15.31 -5.97
N LEU A 98 -3.96 14.38 -6.91
CA LEU A 98 -2.94 13.40 -7.25
C LEU A 98 -1.88 13.95 -8.21
N ILE A 99 -2.30 14.64 -9.27
CA ILE A 99 -1.39 15.11 -10.33
C ILE A 99 -0.69 16.41 -9.96
N GLY A 100 -1.40 17.32 -9.31
CA GLY A 100 -0.95 18.66 -9.01
C GLY A 100 -1.84 19.73 -9.65
N LYS A 101 -1.51 20.99 -9.38
CA LYS A 101 -2.28 22.15 -9.79
C LYS A 101 -1.39 23.37 -10.01
N ASP A 102 -1.93 24.30 -10.78
CA ASP A 102 -1.32 25.63 -10.89
C ASP A 102 -1.52 26.40 -9.58
N ALA A 103 -0.46 27.00 -9.10
CA ALA A 103 -0.47 27.85 -7.92
C ALA A 103 0.18 29.21 -8.23
N ILE A 104 -0.37 30.27 -7.63
CA ILE A 104 0.23 31.58 -7.70
C ILE A 104 1.34 31.66 -6.64
N VAL A 105 2.57 31.87 -7.07
CA VAL A 105 3.74 32.04 -6.21
C VAL A 105 4.35 33.43 -6.41
N ILE A 106 4.98 33.97 -5.39
CA ILE A 106 5.70 35.23 -5.49
C ILE A 106 7.19 34.91 -5.68
N LYS A 107 7.73 35.29 -6.85
CA LYS A 107 9.16 35.25 -7.13
C LYS A 107 9.65 36.66 -7.50
N ASP A 108 10.68 37.13 -6.85
CA ASP A 108 11.27 38.47 -7.06
C ASP A 108 10.24 39.60 -6.99
N GLY A 109 9.27 39.51 -6.06
CA GLY A 109 8.22 40.50 -5.87
C GLY A 109 7.11 40.49 -6.94
N LYS A 110 7.14 39.55 -7.89
CA LYS A 110 6.12 39.38 -8.93
C LYS A 110 5.30 38.12 -8.69
N GLN A 111 4.00 38.23 -8.93
CA GLN A 111 3.13 37.05 -8.95
C GLN A 111 3.32 36.31 -10.27
N ILE A 112 3.64 35.03 -10.17
CA ILE A 112 3.72 34.12 -11.32
C ILE A 112 2.88 32.88 -11.06
N THR A 113 2.35 32.30 -12.11
CA THR A 113 1.67 31.01 -12.02
C THR A 113 2.70 29.91 -12.22
N GLU A 114 2.80 28.97 -11.27
CA GLU A 114 3.69 27.83 -11.35
C GLU A 114 2.93 26.54 -11.05
N PHE A 115 3.14 25.52 -11.87
CA PHE A 115 2.54 24.21 -11.62
C PHE A 115 3.25 23.54 -10.45
N GLN A 116 2.49 23.23 -9.39
CA GLN A 116 2.93 22.43 -8.27
C GLN A 116 2.61 20.96 -8.53
N GLU A 117 3.65 20.15 -8.67
CA GLU A 117 3.54 18.72 -8.94
C GLU A 117 2.95 17.99 -7.73
N GLY A 118 1.98 17.11 -7.98
CA GLY A 118 1.32 16.30 -6.96
C GLY A 118 2.11 15.05 -6.60
N ILE A 119 1.55 14.29 -5.67
CA ILE A 119 2.23 13.09 -5.11
C ILE A 119 2.42 11.98 -6.13
N LEU A 120 1.51 11.82 -7.10
CA LEU A 120 1.58 10.73 -8.08
C LEU A 120 2.74 10.90 -9.08
N PRO A 121 2.89 12.06 -9.78
CA PRO A 121 4.04 12.28 -10.66
C PRO A 121 5.36 12.19 -9.92
N TRP A 122 5.43 12.73 -8.70
CA TRP A 122 6.63 12.64 -7.87
C TRP A 122 6.97 11.18 -7.53
N SER A 123 5.97 10.39 -7.08
CA SER A 123 6.18 8.99 -6.71
C SER A 123 6.66 8.15 -7.90
N ILE A 124 6.06 8.33 -9.08
CA ILE A 124 6.43 7.58 -10.28
C ILE A 124 7.90 7.83 -10.67
N GLN A 125 8.43 9.02 -10.46
CA GLN A 125 9.80 9.40 -10.81
C GLN A 125 10.85 8.96 -9.78
N ASN A 126 10.44 8.41 -8.64
CA ASN A 126 11.31 8.06 -7.52
C ASN A 126 11.28 6.57 -7.19
N PRO A 127 12.34 6.03 -6.55
CA PRO A 127 12.39 4.63 -6.11
C PRO A 127 11.57 4.42 -4.83
N VAL A 128 10.27 4.57 -4.94
CA VAL A 128 9.33 4.45 -3.83
C VAL A 128 8.28 3.36 -4.09
N ALA A 129 7.75 2.80 -3.02
CA ALA A 129 6.55 1.98 -3.04
C ALA A 129 5.34 2.89 -2.79
N LEU A 130 4.50 3.08 -3.81
CA LEU A 130 3.25 3.81 -3.69
C LEU A 130 2.12 2.82 -3.39
N ILE A 131 1.37 3.10 -2.33
CA ILE A 131 0.22 2.30 -1.90
C ILE A 131 -1.04 3.13 -2.07
N PHE A 132 -1.96 2.66 -2.89
CA PHE A 132 -3.30 3.20 -2.98
C PHE A 132 -4.23 2.43 -2.05
N ASP A 133 -4.63 3.07 -0.95
CA ASP A 133 -5.61 2.52 -0.04
C ASP A 133 -7.04 2.79 -0.54
N GLU A 134 -7.95 1.86 -0.26
CA GLU A 134 -9.36 1.97 -0.63
C GLU A 134 -9.57 2.16 -2.14
N TYR A 135 -8.85 1.38 -2.93
CA TYR A 135 -8.86 1.46 -4.39
C TYR A 135 -10.27 1.26 -4.99
N ASP A 136 -11.15 0.53 -4.31
CA ASP A 136 -12.54 0.31 -4.66
C ASP A 136 -13.50 1.45 -4.26
N ALA A 137 -13.02 2.43 -3.51
CA ALA A 137 -13.79 3.62 -3.13
C ALA A 137 -13.44 4.87 -3.96
N MET A 138 -12.49 4.76 -4.90
CA MET A 138 -12.02 5.91 -5.68
C MET A 138 -13.10 6.49 -6.59
N ARG A 139 -12.98 7.79 -6.84
CA ARG A 139 -13.85 8.52 -7.77
C ARG A 139 -13.62 8.06 -9.22
N PRO A 140 -14.65 8.17 -10.10
CA PRO A 140 -14.52 7.80 -11.52
C PRO A 140 -13.42 8.55 -12.29
N ASP A 141 -13.19 9.83 -11.97
CA ASP A 141 -12.11 10.62 -12.59
C ASP A 141 -10.71 10.12 -12.20
N VAL A 142 -10.56 9.68 -10.95
CA VAL A 142 -9.34 9.03 -10.45
C VAL A 142 -9.17 7.64 -11.07
N ALA A 143 -10.25 6.87 -11.17
CA ALA A 143 -10.24 5.54 -11.81
C ALA A 143 -9.74 5.62 -13.25
N PHE A 144 -10.17 6.64 -14.00
CA PHE A 144 -9.70 6.87 -15.37
C PHE A 144 -8.20 7.18 -15.43
N LEU A 145 -7.71 8.01 -14.50
CA LEU A 145 -6.28 8.30 -14.36
C LEU A 145 -5.48 7.02 -14.07
N MET A 146 -5.98 6.17 -13.15
CA MET A 146 -5.31 4.91 -12.79
C MET A 146 -5.17 3.96 -13.97
N THR A 147 -6.12 3.96 -14.90
CA THR A 147 -6.03 3.14 -16.12
C THR A 147 -4.74 3.42 -16.88
N LYS A 148 -4.34 4.69 -16.98
CA LYS A 148 -3.09 5.11 -17.65
C LYS A 148 -1.85 4.70 -16.86
N VAL A 149 -1.86 4.89 -15.55
CA VAL A 149 -0.74 4.52 -14.66
C VAL A 149 -0.51 3.01 -14.65
N LEU A 150 -1.58 2.24 -14.81
CA LEU A 150 -1.55 0.77 -14.82
C LEU A 150 -1.28 0.14 -16.19
N GLU A 151 -1.06 0.91 -17.25
CA GLU A 151 -0.64 0.35 -18.55
C GLU A 151 0.74 -0.32 -18.47
N ALA A 152 1.00 -1.28 -19.36
CA ALA A 152 2.18 -2.15 -19.29
C ALA A 152 3.51 -1.40 -19.30
N GLU A 153 3.62 -0.33 -20.08
CA GLU A 153 4.81 0.53 -20.11
C GLU A 153 4.78 1.61 -19.00
N GLY A 154 3.68 1.71 -18.28
CA GLY A 154 3.39 2.62 -17.19
C GLY A 154 3.93 4.02 -17.45
N GLY A 155 3.08 4.99 -17.60
CA GLY A 155 3.54 6.36 -17.83
C GLY A 155 2.43 7.35 -17.49
N LEU A 156 2.83 8.54 -17.15
CA LEU A 156 1.88 9.61 -16.87
C LEU A 156 2.18 10.79 -17.79
N THR A 157 1.20 11.16 -18.60
CA THR A 157 1.28 12.38 -19.40
C THR A 157 0.74 13.54 -18.58
N LEU A 158 1.63 14.46 -18.24
CA LEU A 158 1.28 15.76 -17.64
C LEU A 158 1.00 16.75 -18.75
N LEU A 159 -0.27 16.96 -19.08
CA LEU A 159 -0.69 17.91 -20.11
C LEU A 159 -0.31 19.34 -19.73
N GLU A 160 -0.38 19.65 -18.47
CA GLU A 160 -0.06 20.97 -17.89
C GLU A 160 1.41 21.37 -18.10
N LYS A 161 2.29 20.38 -18.25
CA LYS A 161 3.74 20.57 -18.52
C LYS A 161 4.17 20.07 -19.89
N ASN A 162 3.27 19.57 -20.70
CA ASN A 162 3.57 18.91 -21.96
C ASN A 162 4.69 17.85 -21.82
N LYS A 163 4.64 17.07 -20.75
CA LYS A 163 5.69 16.13 -20.36
C LYS A 163 5.11 14.72 -20.18
N VAL A 164 5.82 13.73 -20.70
CA VAL A 164 5.58 12.31 -20.41
C VAL A 164 6.55 11.87 -19.31
N ILE A 165 6.02 11.43 -18.18
CA ILE A 165 6.77 10.88 -17.06
C ILE A 165 6.84 9.37 -17.22
N LYS A 166 8.06 8.83 -17.24
CA LYS A 166 8.29 7.38 -17.22
C LYS A 166 8.56 6.92 -15.78
N PRO A 167 8.08 5.73 -15.40
CA PRO A 167 8.34 5.20 -14.07
C PRO A 167 9.84 4.98 -13.84
N HIS A 168 10.28 5.30 -12.63
CA HIS A 168 11.60 4.91 -12.16
C HIS A 168 11.68 3.37 -12.11
N SER A 169 12.80 2.76 -12.45
CA SER A 169 12.99 1.30 -12.48
C SER A 169 12.70 0.61 -11.14
N TYR A 170 12.85 1.35 -10.04
CA TYR A 170 12.56 0.90 -8.67
C TYR A 170 11.28 1.51 -8.09
N PHE A 171 10.45 2.13 -8.90
CA PHE A 171 9.08 2.45 -8.51
C PHE A 171 8.28 1.16 -8.33
N ARG A 172 7.50 1.05 -7.27
CA ARG A 172 6.63 -0.09 -6.98
C ARG A 172 5.22 0.40 -6.70
N LEU A 173 4.24 -0.36 -7.15
CA LEU A 173 2.83 0.02 -7.01
C LEU A 173 2.02 -1.08 -6.36
N PHE A 174 1.33 -0.70 -5.29
CA PHE A 174 0.45 -1.55 -4.51
C PHE A 174 -0.90 -0.89 -4.33
N ALA A 175 -1.93 -1.68 -4.11
CA ALA A 175 -3.23 -1.18 -3.67
C ALA A 175 -3.86 -2.08 -2.62
N THR A 176 -4.81 -1.53 -1.88
CA THR A 176 -5.71 -2.29 -1.01
C THR A 176 -7.15 -2.04 -1.40
N ALA A 177 -8.01 -3.06 -1.23
CA ALA A 177 -9.43 -2.96 -1.47
C ALA A 177 -10.21 -3.75 -0.41
N ASN A 178 -11.39 -3.28 -0.05
CA ASN A 178 -12.27 -3.95 0.92
C ASN A 178 -13.18 -4.98 0.24
N THR A 179 -13.35 -4.85 -1.07
CA THR A 179 -14.13 -5.76 -1.90
C THR A 179 -13.25 -6.40 -2.98
N VAL A 180 -13.75 -7.46 -3.61
CA VAL A 180 -13.06 -8.08 -4.75
C VAL A 180 -13.36 -7.36 -6.08
N GLY A 181 -13.78 -6.10 -6.04
CA GLY A 181 -14.07 -5.29 -7.22
C GLY A 181 -15.50 -5.42 -7.75
N LEU A 182 -16.36 -6.23 -7.11
CA LEU A 182 -17.75 -6.41 -7.49
C LEU A 182 -18.71 -5.36 -6.86
N GLY A 183 -18.17 -4.43 -6.11
CA GLY A 183 -18.94 -3.53 -5.26
C GLY A 183 -19.41 -4.22 -3.98
N ASP A 184 -20.11 -3.48 -3.14
CA ASP A 184 -20.61 -4.04 -1.88
C ASP A 184 -21.91 -4.82 -2.12
N THR A 185 -21.84 -6.14 -2.02
CA THR A 185 -23.01 -7.04 -2.06
C THR A 185 -23.57 -7.30 -0.66
N THR A 186 -22.90 -6.85 0.39
CA THR A 186 -23.25 -7.14 1.78
C THR A 186 -23.90 -5.97 2.52
N GLY A 187 -23.84 -4.75 1.96
CA GLY A 187 -24.30 -3.51 2.61
C GLY A 187 -23.36 -2.97 3.70
N LEU A 188 -22.19 -3.60 3.90
CA LEU A 188 -21.21 -3.22 4.92
C LEU A 188 -20.27 -2.08 4.47
N TYR A 189 -20.16 -1.86 3.16
CA TYR A 189 -19.19 -0.94 2.56
C TYR A 189 -19.89 0.10 1.68
N THR A 190 -20.64 0.99 2.32
CA THR A 190 -21.30 2.10 1.62
C THR A 190 -20.24 2.99 0.98
N GLY A 191 -20.37 3.24 -0.33
CA GLY A 191 -19.41 4.07 -1.09
C GLY A 191 -18.41 3.31 -1.94
N THR A 192 -18.31 1.97 -1.81
CA THR A 192 -17.52 1.17 -2.74
C THR A 192 -18.24 1.07 -4.09
N GLN A 193 -17.46 1.18 -5.17
CA GLN A 193 -17.97 1.08 -6.53
C GLN A 193 -17.50 -0.22 -7.18
N GLN A 194 -18.24 -0.68 -8.19
CA GLN A 194 -17.74 -1.75 -9.05
C GLN A 194 -16.50 -1.24 -9.79
N ILE A 195 -15.37 -1.91 -9.58
CA ILE A 195 -14.16 -1.66 -10.34
C ILE A 195 -14.36 -2.29 -11.73
N ASN A 196 -14.07 -1.51 -12.77
CA ASN A 196 -14.09 -2.03 -14.12
C ASN A 196 -13.13 -3.23 -14.24
N GLN A 197 -13.60 -4.35 -14.79
CA GLN A 197 -12.81 -5.56 -14.97
C GLN A 197 -11.48 -5.27 -15.67
N ALA A 198 -11.48 -4.39 -16.68
CA ALA A 198 -10.26 -3.99 -17.36
C ALA A 198 -9.23 -3.27 -16.46
N GLN A 199 -9.64 -2.67 -15.35
CA GLN A 199 -8.73 -2.10 -14.35
C GLN A 199 -8.21 -3.18 -13.40
N LEU A 200 -9.05 -4.15 -13.02
CA LEU A 200 -8.62 -5.29 -12.21
C LEU A 200 -7.60 -6.15 -12.93
N ASP A 201 -7.80 -6.40 -14.22
CA ASP A 201 -6.91 -7.20 -15.07
C ASP A 201 -5.50 -6.59 -15.22
N ARG A 202 -5.36 -5.30 -14.91
CA ARG A 202 -4.05 -4.61 -14.93
C ARG A 202 -3.22 -4.84 -13.67
N TRP A 203 -3.81 -5.37 -12.60
CA TRP A 203 -3.10 -5.83 -11.42
C TRP A 203 -2.52 -7.21 -11.69
N ASN A 204 -1.20 -7.35 -11.61
CA ASN A 204 -0.52 -8.60 -11.97
C ASN A 204 -0.72 -9.70 -10.94
N ILE A 205 -0.86 -9.29 -9.67
CA ILE A 205 -1.01 -10.20 -8.54
C ILE A 205 -2.18 -9.70 -7.69
N THR A 206 -3.09 -10.61 -7.39
CA THR A 206 -4.18 -10.39 -6.45
C THR A 206 -4.00 -11.36 -5.29
N THR A 207 -4.05 -10.86 -4.06
CA THR A 207 -3.97 -11.66 -2.85
C THR A 207 -5.02 -11.21 -1.84
N THR A 208 -5.37 -12.06 -0.90
CA THR A 208 -6.37 -11.78 0.12
C THR A 208 -5.76 -11.89 1.50
N LEU A 209 -5.94 -10.84 2.31
CA LEU A 209 -5.56 -10.85 3.72
C LEU A 209 -6.81 -10.89 4.58
N ASN A 210 -7.04 -12.01 5.24
CA ASN A 210 -8.16 -12.23 6.14
C ASN A 210 -7.80 -11.88 7.59
N TYR A 211 -8.80 -11.89 8.46
CA TYR A 211 -8.57 -11.78 9.91
C TYR A 211 -7.65 -12.91 10.37
N LEU A 212 -6.83 -12.58 11.36
CA LEU A 212 -5.98 -13.56 12.01
C LEU A 212 -6.84 -14.56 12.79
N ASP A 213 -6.31 -15.77 12.96
CA ASP A 213 -6.91 -16.72 13.89
C ASP A 213 -6.77 -16.20 15.33
N LEU A 214 -7.63 -16.69 16.23
CA LEU A 214 -7.70 -16.28 17.63
C LEU A 214 -6.34 -16.34 18.33
N GLU A 215 -5.53 -17.36 18.04
CA GLU A 215 -4.24 -17.55 18.69
C GLU A 215 -3.24 -16.47 18.31
N LYS A 216 -3.13 -16.16 17.02
CA LYS A 216 -2.25 -15.11 16.52
C LYS A 216 -2.68 -13.72 16.96
N GLU A 217 -3.99 -13.46 16.97
CA GLU A 217 -4.53 -12.19 17.48
C GLU A 217 -4.23 -12.03 18.96
N MET A 218 -4.39 -13.08 19.76
CA MET A 218 -3.99 -13.09 21.17
C MET A 218 -2.49 -12.80 21.36
N GLU A 219 -1.62 -13.42 20.57
CA GLU A 219 -0.19 -13.16 20.62
C GLU A 219 0.15 -11.69 20.41
N ILE A 220 -0.47 -11.04 19.43
CA ILE A 220 -0.25 -9.62 19.12
C ILE A 220 -0.72 -8.73 20.28
N VAL A 221 -1.93 -8.98 20.79
CA VAL A 221 -2.48 -8.20 21.90
C VAL A 221 -1.61 -8.32 23.15
N LEU A 222 -1.14 -9.53 23.46
CA LEU A 222 -0.29 -9.78 24.62
C LEU A 222 1.13 -9.23 24.44
N ALA A 223 1.69 -9.24 23.24
CA ALA A 223 2.98 -8.63 22.94
C ALA A 223 2.96 -7.10 23.17
N LYS A 224 1.88 -6.45 22.74
CA LYS A 224 1.69 -4.99 22.92
C LYS A 224 1.27 -4.60 24.34
N ASN A 225 0.68 -5.51 25.10
CA ASN A 225 0.15 -5.28 26.45
C ASN A 225 0.75 -6.26 27.46
N LYS A 226 2.03 -6.10 27.78
CA LYS A 226 2.78 -7.01 28.68
C LYS A 226 2.11 -7.24 30.04
N ASN A 227 1.35 -6.25 30.54
CA ASN A 227 0.61 -6.35 31.81
C ASN A 227 -0.53 -7.38 31.76
N LEU A 228 -1.00 -7.75 30.58
CA LEU A 228 -2.05 -8.76 30.39
C LEU A 228 -1.47 -10.17 30.16
N ASN A 229 -0.16 -10.34 30.15
CA ASN A 229 0.48 -11.63 29.92
C ASN A 229 0.53 -12.49 31.20
N ASN A 230 -0.63 -12.66 31.84
CA ASN A 230 -0.87 -13.57 32.95
C ASN A 230 -2.15 -14.37 32.70
N THR A 231 -2.45 -15.39 33.52
CA THR A 231 -3.57 -16.31 33.29
C THR A 231 -4.91 -15.59 33.13
N LYS A 232 -5.23 -14.66 34.06
CA LYS A 232 -6.47 -13.86 34.00
C LYS A 232 -6.50 -12.91 32.78
N GLY A 233 -5.37 -12.30 32.44
CA GLY A 233 -5.25 -11.40 31.29
C GLY A 233 -5.44 -12.15 29.97
N LYS A 234 -4.87 -13.32 29.81
CA LYS A 234 -5.04 -14.17 28.63
C LYS A 234 -6.49 -14.60 28.42
N GLU A 235 -7.16 -15.02 29.47
CA GLU A 235 -8.59 -15.38 29.43
C GLU A 235 -9.45 -14.17 29.06
N LYS A 236 -9.17 -13.00 29.62
CA LYS A 236 -9.87 -11.76 29.30
C LYS A 236 -9.67 -11.35 27.83
N VAL A 237 -8.44 -11.41 27.32
CA VAL A 237 -8.12 -11.12 25.91
C VAL A 237 -8.83 -12.10 24.98
N ALA A 238 -8.80 -13.41 25.29
CA ALA A 238 -9.49 -14.42 24.48
C ALA A 238 -11.01 -14.16 24.40
N ASN A 239 -11.63 -13.78 25.51
CA ASN A 239 -13.05 -13.45 25.54
C ASN A 239 -13.36 -12.16 24.72
N MET A 240 -12.49 -11.14 24.82
CA MET A 240 -12.65 -9.91 24.04
C MET A 240 -12.56 -10.16 22.54
N ILE A 241 -11.60 -10.97 22.09
CA ILE A 241 -11.43 -11.32 20.68
C ILE A 241 -12.63 -12.13 20.18
N LYS A 242 -13.11 -13.11 20.98
CA LYS A 242 -14.32 -13.88 20.62
C LYS A 242 -15.54 -12.98 20.46
N VAL A 243 -15.73 -11.98 21.30
CA VAL A 243 -16.84 -11.03 21.17
C VAL A 243 -16.66 -10.17 19.92
N ALA A 244 -15.45 -9.68 19.66
CA ALA A 244 -15.17 -8.89 18.44
C ALA A 244 -15.35 -9.69 17.14
N SER A 245 -15.16 -11.01 17.17
CA SER A 245 -15.35 -11.86 15.97
C SER A 245 -16.83 -12.19 15.68
N LEU A 246 -17.76 -11.83 16.59
CA LEU A 246 -19.20 -12.03 16.43
C LEU A 246 -19.93 -10.78 15.88
N THR A 247 -19.24 -9.66 15.78
CA THR A 247 -19.71 -8.39 15.22
C THR A 247 -19.16 -8.15 13.83
#